data_e91fb5dc2714dce2b31840c7931d9e33
#
_entry.id   e91fb5dc2714dce2b31840c7931d9e33
#
_cell.length_a   1.000
_cell.length_b   1.000
_cell.length_c   1.000
_cell.angle_alpha   90.00
_cell.angle_beta   90.00
_cell.angle_gamma   90.00
#
_symmetry.space_group_name_H-M   'P 1'
#
loop_
_entity.id
_entity.type
_entity.pdbx_description
1 polymer ?
#
loop_
_entity_poly.entity_id
_entity_poly.type
_entity_poly.pdbx_seq_one_letter_code
_entity_poly.pdbx_strand_id
1 'polypeptide(L)'
;MKKIAIVASIAVLAACGAKKDAAADPAATDAAMASTAATPAAVETPAPGSYDVTGPDGKTGTTTLMADGTYVDRDADGKVVGKGTMAVKDGKTCFTPEGGKPDECYTDSARAADGSFTATDAKGAVTQVKPHVK
;
A
#
# COMPACT_ATOMS: atom_id res chain seq x y z
N MET A 1 -31.56 8.88 -18.42
CA MET A 1 -32.39 9.80 -17.66
C MET A 1 -33.07 9.01 -16.55
N LYS A 2 -32.56 9.05 -15.34
CA LYS A 2 -33.29 8.64 -14.12
C LYS A 2 -32.76 9.47 -12.96
N LYS A 3 -33.53 10.47 -12.61
CA LYS A 3 -33.35 11.34 -11.43
C LYS A 3 -33.88 10.57 -10.23
N ILE A 4 -33.06 10.41 -9.18
CA ILE A 4 -33.52 9.99 -7.86
C ILE A 4 -33.14 11.07 -6.89
N ALA A 5 -34.17 11.77 -6.42
CA ALA A 5 -34.11 12.68 -5.29
C ALA A 5 -34.28 11.85 -4.01
N ILE A 6 -33.46 12.05 -3.01
CA ILE A 6 -33.66 11.51 -1.66
C ILE A 6 -33.50 12.64 -0.65
N VAL A 7 -34.53 12.74 0.11
CA VAL A 7 -34.95 13.70 1.12
C VAL A 7 -34.09 13.66 2.38
N ALA A 8 -33.84 14.83 2.93
CA ALA A 8 -33.25 15.08 4.24
C ALA A 8 -34.12 14.57 5.39
N SER A 9 -33.49 14.09 6.44
CA SER A 9 -34.09 14.02 7.77
C SER A 9 -33.09 14.43 8.83
N ILE A 10 -33.35 15.57 9.43
CA ILE A 10 -32.70 16.18 10.60
C ILE A 10 -33.43 15.63 11.84
N ALA A 11 -32.69 15.11 12.80
CA ALA A 11 -33.18 14.90 14.15
C ALA A 11 -32.18 15.46 15.16
N VAL A 12 -32.57 16.59 15.75
CA VAL A 12 -31.96 17.23 16.92
C VAL A 12 -32.57 16.63 18.18
N LEU A 13 -31.78 16.24 19.15
CA LEU A 13 -32.22 16.07 20.52
C LEU A 13 -31.13 16.54 21.49
N ALA A 14 -31.38 17.69 22.07
CA ALA A 14 -30.70 18.21 23.24
C ALA A 14 -31.35 17.65 24.51
N ALA A 15 -30.54 17.28 25.50
CA ALA A 15 -30.98 17.25 26.88
C ALA A 15 -29.81 17.51 27.82
N CYS A 16 -29.82 18.67 28.47
CA CYS A 16 -29.06 19.02 29.64
C CYS A 16 -29.51 18.19 30.87
N GLY A 17 -28.58 17.91 31.75
CA GLY A 17 -28.90 17.41 33.08
C GLY A 17 -27.67 17.41 33.99
N ALA A 18 -27.45 18.51 34.70
CA ALA A 18 -26.47 18.62 35.77
C ALA A 18 -27.03 18.01 37.05
N LYS A 19 -26.23 17.21 37.80
CA LYS A 19 -26.18 17.26 39.27
C LYS A 19 -24.89 16.64 39.79
N LYS A 20 -24.29 17.41 40.66
CA LYS A 20 -23.17 17.21 41.57
C LYS A 20 -23.56 16.17 42.62
N ASP A 21 -22.64 15.30 42.98
CA ASP A 21 -22.23 15.08 44.38
C ASP A 21 -21.07 14.08 44.50
N ALA A 22 -20.30 14.34 45.49
CA ALA A 22 -18.94 14.03 45.84
C ALA A 22 -18.65 12.57 46.25
N ALA A 23 -17.36 12.26 46.19
CA ALA A 23 -16.52 11.46 47.08
C ALA A 23 -16.18 10.02 46.67
N ALA A 24 -14.87 9.82 46.73
CA ALA A 24 -14.08 8.59 46.94
C ALA A 24 -13.47 7.93 45.70
N ASP A 25 -12.18 8.27 45.49
CA ASP A 25 -11.12 7.49 44.92
C ASP A 25 -11.03 6.08 45.54
N PRO A 26 -10.69 4.99 44.80
CA PRO A 26 -9.30 4.81 44.42
C PRO A 26 -9.05 4.14 43.04
N ALA A 27 -7.95 4.59 42.44
CA ALA A 27 -7.07 3.81 41.56
C ALA A 27 -7.72 2.87 40.53
N ALA A 28 -8.04 3.40 39.36
CA ALA A 28 -8.10 2.63 38.15
C ALA A 28 -6.91 3.06 37.25
N THR A 29 -6.00 2.14 37.09
CA THR A 29 -4.83 2.16 36.25
C THR A 29 -5.23 2.58 34.83
N ASP A 30 -4.87 3.80 34.44
CA ASP A 30 -4.91 4.27 33.05
C ASP A 30 -3.92 3.43 32.24
N ALA A 31 -4.43 2.38 31.65
CA ALA A 31 -3.76 1.78 30.50
C ALA A 31 -3.90 2.74 29.35
N ALA A 32 -3.02 3.73 29.29
CA ALA A 32 -2.79 4.54 28.10
C ALA A 32 -2.48 3.56 26.97
N MET A 33 -3.48 3.30 26.11
CA MET A 33 -3.24 2.74 24.79
C MET A 33 -2.42 3.78 24.04
N ALA A 34 -1.10 3.63 24.13
CA ALA A 34 -0.17 4.29 23.25
C ALA A 34 -0.55 3.84 21.85
N SER A 35 -1.32 4.68 21.16
CA SER A 35 -1.42 4.65 19.71
C SER A 35 -0.01 4.93 19.21
N THR A 36 0.75 3.87 19.00
CA THR A 36 1.98 3.94 18.23
C THR A 36 1.58 4.37 16.84
N ALA A 37 1.62 5.69 16.59
CA ALA A 37 1.66 6.21 15.25
C ALA A 37 2.82 5.50 14.56
N ALA A 38 2.51 4.55 13.69
CA ALA A 38 3.49 3.90 12.85
C ALA A 38 4.15 5.03 12.05
N THR A 39 5.40 5.33 12.38
CA THR A 39 6.26 6.15 11.53
C THR A 39 6.15 5.57 10.12
N PRO A 40 5.85 6.38 9.08
CA PRO A 40 5.88 5.88 7.71
C PRO A 40 7.23 5.21 7.52
N ALA A 41 7.23 3.90 7.31
CA ALA A 41 8.45 3.18 6.98
C ALA A 41 9.01 3.86 5.73
N ALA A 42 10.27 4.30 5.80
CA ALA A 42 10.96 4.82 4.64
C ALA A 42 10.81 3.77 3.54
N VAL A 43 10.31 4.17 2.37
CA VAL A 43 10.18 3.27 1.21
C VAL A 43 11.59 2.80 0.87
N GLU A 44 11.91 1.57 1.27
CA GLU A 44 13.17 0.96 0.92
C GLU A 44 13.14 0.60 -0.56
N THR A 45 14.12 1.10 -1.31
CA THR A 45 14.32 0.67 -2.70
C THR A 45 14.38 -0.85 -2.74
N PRO A 46 13.58 -1.53 -3.57
CA PRO A 46 13.68 -2.97 -3.72
C PRO A 46 15.12 -3.36 -4.08
N ALA A 47 15.68 -4.33 -3.34
CA ALA A 47 17.03 -4.80 -3.60
C ALA A 47 17.12 -5.46 -4.99
N PRO A 48 18.28 -5.43 -5.66
CA PRO A 48 18.47 -6.22 -6.87
C PRO A 48 18.17 -7.70 -6.63
N GLY A 49 17.41 -8.30 -7.53
CA GLY A 49 16.97 -9.69 -7.38
C GLY A 49 15.75 -10.00 -8.23
N SER A 50 15.27 -11.24 -8.16
CA SER A 50 14.05 -11.67 -8.83
C SER A 50 12.89 -11.71 -7.82
N TYR A 51 11.72 -11.30 -8.26
CA TYR A 51 10.50 -11.22 -7.46
C TYR A 51 9.35 -11.86 -8.22
N ASP A 52 8.59 -12.72 -7.55
CA ASP A 52 7.31 -13.19 -8.06
C ASP A 52 6.27 -12.12 -7.82
N VAL A 53 5.53 -11.77 -8.86
CA VAL A 53 4.48 -10.76 -8.83
C VAL A 53 3.14 -11.38 -9.16
N THR A 54 2.09 -10.97 -8.42
CA THR A 54 0.71 -11.36 -8.70
C THR A 54 -0.13 -10.09 -8.80
N GLY A 55 -0.62 -9.81 -9.98
CA GLY A 55 -1.44 -8.65 -10.26
C GLY A 55 -2.84 -8.71 -9.67
N PRO A 56 -3.60 -7.60 -9.71
CA PRO A 56 -4.96 -7.53 -9.19
C PRO A 56 -5.95 -8.42 -9.95
N ASP A 57 -5.61 -8.82 -11.16
CA ASP A 57 -6.37 -9.77 -11.99
C ASP A 57 -5.99 -11.25 -11.74
N GLY A 58 -5.13 -11.51 -10.75
CA GLY A 58 -4.64 -12.83 -10.40
C GLY A 58 -3.58 -13.40 -11.35
N LYS A 59 -3.15 -12.63 -12.37
CA LYS A 59 -2.05 -13.06 -13.23
C LYS A 59 -0.73 -13.00 -12.47
N THR A 60 0.09 -14.00 -12.71
CA THR A 60 1.42 -14.11 -12.12
C THR A 60 2.51 -13.85 -13.16
N GLY A 61 3.65 -13.41 -12.68
CA GLY A 61 4.85 -13.18 -13.47
C GLY A 61 6.07 -13.04 -12.57
N THR A 62 7.19 -12.69 -13.17
CA THR A 62 8.45 -12.44 -12.45
C THR A 62 9.05 -11.13 -12.90
N THR A 63 9.37 -10.25 -11.95
CA THR A 63 10.16 -9.04 -12.18
C THR A 63 11.58 -9.27 -11.69
N THR A 64 12.57 -9.09 -12.56
CA THR A 64 13.98 -9.12 -12.18
C THR A 64 14.53 -7.70 -12.16
N LEU A 65 15.00 -7.25 -10.99
CA LEU A 65 15.67 -5.96 -10.79
C LEU A 65 17.18 -6.16 -10.81
N MET A 66 17.88 -5.36 -11.59
CA MET A 66 19.33 -5.41 -11.72
C MET A 66 19.98 -4.30 -10.89
N ALA A 67 21.25 -4.48 -10.53
CA ALA A 67 21.99 -3.52 -9.70
C ALA A 67 22.21 -2.16 -10.39
N ASP A 68 22.10 -2.13 -11.71
CA ASP A 68 22.19 -0.89 -12.53
C ASP A 68 20.89 -0.11 -12.61
N GLY A 69 19.82 -0.58 -11.91
CA GLY A 69 18.50 0.03 -11.95
C GLY A 69 17.65 -0.35 -13.15
N THR A 70 18.07 -1.31 -13.97
CA THR A 70 17.23 -1.86 -15.03
C THR A 70 16.33 -2.98 -14.50
N TYR A 71 15.22 -3.26 -15.20
CA TYR A 71 14.32 -4.36 -14.88
C TYR A 71 13.89 -5.12 -16.12
N VAL A 72 13.50 -6.37 -15.90
CA VAL A 72 12.88 -7.24 -16.91
C VAL A 72 11.70 -7.95 -16.28
N ASP A 73 10.53 -7.81 -16.92
CA ASP A 73 9.31 -8.53 -16.57
C ASP A 73 9.10 -9.73 -17.48
N ARG A 74 8.70 -10.83 -16.87
CA ARG A 74 8.33 -12.07 -17.56
C ARG A 74 6.95 -12.50 -17.11
N ASP A 75 6.18 -13.04 -18.05
CA ASP A 75 4.91 -13.70 -17.71
C ASP A 75 5.15 -15.09 -17.08
N ALA A 76 4.04 -15.79 -16.78
CA ALA A 76 4.08 -17.12 -16.18
C ALA A 76 4.79 -18.18 -17.07
N ASP A 77 4.85 -17.94 -18.38
CA ASP A 77 5.52 -18.80 -19.35
C ASP A 77 7.02 -18.45 -19.52
N GLY A 78 7.50 -17.45 -18.76
CA GLY A 78 8.88 -16.98 -18.81
C GLY A 78 9.21 -16.05 -19.99
N LYS A 79 8.20 -15.68 -20.80
CA LYS A 79 8.37 -14.76 -21.91
C LYS A 79 8.54 -13.34 -21.40
N VAL A 80 9.49 -12.59 -21.97
CA VAL A 80 9.65 -11.15 -21.66
C VAL A 80 8.45 -10.36 -22.16
N VAL A 81 7.78 -9.67 -21.24
CA VAL A 81 6.60 -8.83 -21.50
C VAL A 81 6.86 -7.35 -21.23
N GLY A 82 7.92 -7.03 -20.48
CA GLY A 82 8.33 -5.67 -20.16
C GLY A 82 9.82 -5.58 -19.84
N LYS A 83 10.40 -4.40 -20.06
CA LYS A 83 11.74 -4.03 -19.62
C LYS A 83 11.89 -2.52 -19.60
N GLY A 84 12.84 -2.01 -18.84
CA GLY A 84 13.07 -0.59 -18.69
C GLY A 84 13.98 -0.27 -17.52
N THR A 85 13.77 0.88 -16.90
CA THR A 85 14.51 1.31 -15.71
C THR A 85 13.57 1.49 -14.52
N MET A 86 14.09 1.32 -13.31
CA MET A 86 13.40 1.51 -12.05
C MET A 86 14.14 2.52 -11.21
N ALA A 87 13.42 3.44 -10.59
CA ALA A 87 13.95 4.41 -9.64
C ALA A 87 12.93 4.71 -8.53
N VAL A 88 13.41 5.11 -7.36
CA VAL A 88 12.53 5.66 -6.33
C VAL A 88 12.40 7.17 -6.54
N LYS A 89 11.16 7.65 -6.71
CA LYS A 89 10.79 9.05 -6.90
C LYS A 89 9.68 9.41 -5.89
N ASP A 90 9.88 10.42 -5.10
CA ASP A 90 8.88 10.91 -4.11
C ASP A 90 8.32 9.80 -3.19
N GLY A 91 9.20 8.88 -2.75
CA GLY A 91 8.81 7.77 -1.90
C GLY A 91 7.99 6.67 -2.59
N LYS A 92 8.02 6.61 -3.93
CA LYS A 92 7.37 5.59 -4.74
C LYS A 92 8.39 4.86 -5.60
N THR A 93 8.17 3.58 -5.80
CA THR A 93 8.91 2.79 -6.78
C THR A 93 8.33 3.04 -8.17
N CYS A 94 9.09 3.69 -9.05
CA CYS A 94 8.65 4.06 -10.39
C CYS A 94 9.40 3.26 -11.44
N PHE A 95 8.67 2.62 -12.32
CA PHE A 95 9.16 1.90 -13.49
C PHE A 95 8.96 2.77 -14.73
N THR A 96 10.01 2.97 -15.50
CA THR A 96 9.99 3.65 -16.80
C THR A 96 10.17 2.59 -17.89
N PRO A 97 9.08 2.11 -18.53
CA PRO A 97 9.15 1.09 -19.56
C PRO A 97 9.88 1.60 -20.81
N GLU A 98 10.59 0.71 -21.51
CA GLU A 98 11.11 1.02 -22.83
C GLU A 98 9.98 1.25 -23.85
N GLY A 99 10.28 2.01 -24.92
CA GLY A 99 9.33 2.28 -26.00
C GLY A 99 8.41 3.48 -25.75
N GLY A 100 8.77 4.38 -24.81
CA GLY A 100 8.05 5.65 -24.61
C GLY A 100 6.69 5.51 -23.93
N LYS A 101 6.46 4.42 -23.21
CA LYS A 101 5.27 4.27 -22.37
C LYS A 101 5.39 5.17 -21.14
N PRO A 102 4.27 5.59 -20.55
CA PRO A 102 4.27 6.38 -19.31
C PRO A 102 4.92 5.62 -18.15
N ASP A 103 5.52 6.36 -17.22
CA ASP A 103 6.01 5.81 -15.97
C ASP A 103 4.87 5.18 -15.17
N GLU A 104 5.14 4.03 -14.58
CA GLU A 104 4.25 3.32 -13.67
C GLU A 104 4.83 3.41 -12.25
N CYS A 105 4.17 4.18 -11.38
CA CYS A 105 4.65 4.41 -10.02
C CYS A 105 3.74 3.74 -8.98
N TYR A 106 4.36 3.07 -8.02
CA TYR A 106 3.70 2.30 -6.98
C TYR A 106 4.09 2.80 -5.59
N THR A 107 3.13 2.78 -4.69
CA THR A 107 3.38 2.93 -3.25
C THR A 107 3.54 1.54 -2.66
N ASP A 108 4.72 1.26 -2.11
CA ASP A 108 5.02 -0.04 -1.51
C ASP A 108 4.62 -0.06 -0.03
N SER A 109 4.08 -1.18 0.45
CA SER A 109 3.88 -1.41 1.88
C SER A 109 5.20 -1.73 2.58
N ALA A 110 5.19 -1.70 3.92
CA ALA A 110 6.27 -2.29 4.70
C ALA A 110 6.48 -3.77 4.29
N ARG A 111 7.74 -4.23 4.33
CA ARG A 111 8.09 -5.61 4.02
C ARG A 111 7.73 -6.53 5.18
N ALA A 112 7.16 -7.68 4.87
CA ALA A 112 6.96 -8.74 5.83
C ALA A 112 8.29 -9.46 6.16
N ALA A 113 8.28 -10.34 7.17
CA ALA A 113 9.46 -11.08 7.60
C ALA A 113 10.07 -11.98 6.52
N ASP A 114 9.24 -12.44 5.56
CA ASP A 114 9.66 -13.23 4.38
C ASP A 114 10.10 -12.34 3.20
N GLY A 115 10.14 -11.02 3.39
CA GLY A 115 10.49 -10.04 2.36
C GLY A 115 9.35 -9.71 1.40
N SER A 116 8.15 -10.29 1.56
CA SER A 116 6.99 -9.97 0.75
C SER A 116 6.43 -8.60 1.08
N PHE A 117 5.79 -7.96 0.10
CA PHE A 117 5.14 -6.66 0.25
C PHE A 117 4.04 -6.49 -0.81
N THR A 118 3.28 -5.42 -0.69
CA THR A 118 2.30 -5.03 -1.70
C THR A 118 2.73 -3.73 -2.36
N ALA A 119 2.54 -3.65 -3.66
CA ALA A 119 2.74 -2.46 -4.47
C ALA A 119 1.37 -1.96 -4.96
N THR A 120 1.02 -0.71 -4.63
CA THR A 120 -0.28 -0.11 -4.98
C THR A 120 -0.08 0.97 -6.02
N ASP A 121 -0.76 0.87 -7.15
CA ASP A 121 -0.69 1.86 -8.23
C ASP A 121 -1.52 3.13 -7.89
N ALA A 122 -1.45 4.13 -8.76
CA ALA A 122 -2.18 5.39 -8.60
C ALA A 122 -3.73 5.24 -8.65
N LYS A 123 -4.23 4.11 -9.12
CA LYS A 123 -5.67 3.79 -9.20
C LYS A 123 -6.15 2.95 -8.02
N GLY A 124 -5.24 2.58 -7.12
CA GLY A 124 -5.52 1.74 -5.96
C GLY A 124 -5.48 0.23 -6.27
N ALA A 125 -5.03 -0.18 -7.44
CA ALA A 125 -4.84 -1.60 -7.74
C ALA A 125 -3.61 -2.14 -7.02
N VAL A 126 -3.75 -3.30 -6.40
CA VAL A 126 -2.74 -3.90 -5.53
C VAL A 126 -2.09 -5.10 -6.21
N THR A 127 -0.77 -5.07 -6.29
CA THR A 127 0.07 -6.18 -6.74
C THR A 127 0.79 -6.79 -5.55
N GLN A 128 0.74 -8.12 -5.42
CA GLN A 128 1.53 -8.84 -4.41
C GLN A 128 2.93 -9.12 -4.96
N VAL A 129 3.95 -8.85 -4.15
CA VAL A 129 5.34 -9.03 -4.53
C VAL A 129 6.03 -9.89 -3.48
N LYS A 130 6.74 -10.94 -3.93
CA LYS A 130 7.51 -11.86 -3.08
C LYS A 130 8.88 -12.07 -3.67
N PRO A 131 9.95 -12.17 -2.84
CA PRO A 131 11.24 -12.61 -3.33
C PRO A 131 11.11 -13.98 -4.00
N HIS A 132 11.66 -14.09 -5.22
CA HIS A 132 11.67 -15.37 -5.95
C HIS A 132 12.69 -16.31 -5.31
N VAL A 133 12.22 -17.41 -4.74
CA VAL A 133 13.06 -18.46 -4.14
C VAL A 133 13.40 -19.47 -5.24
N LYS A 134 14.68 -19.62 -5.54
CA LYS A 134 15.18 -20.67 -6.47
C LYS A 134 15.20 -22.02 -5.81
#